data_445357056899fbfdda634d4470b671ca
#
_entry.id   445357056899fbfdda634d4470b671ca
#
_cell.length_a   1.000
_cell.length_b   1.000
_cell.length_c   1.000
_cell.angle_alpha   90.00
_cell.angle_beta   90.00
_cell.angle_gamma   90.00
#
_symmetry.space_group_name_H-M   'P 1'
#
loop_
_entity.id
_entity.type
_entity.pdbx_description
1 polymer ?
#
loop_
_entity_poly.entity_id
_entity_poly.type
_entity_poly.pdbx_seq_one_letter_code
_entity_poly.pdbx_strand_id
1 'polypeptide(L)'
;KYHTNWKMLALPSEWANMAYRKAHPYKGYTFKDEVGPQPMPDCGGAEGQRAIPPEQEACLRDLLSFLQEEGKEGLFIVSPYGESLEEQQMYNYMEEIVTACGYRFLNMNNHYEEIGIVFEEDFADYGSHTNAVGAEKCTDFLREYLLEHYTFTDKRGEDAYQSWEESYDRWKTEMETARVTIADRIARGEYAEIVE
;
A
#
# COMPACT_ATOMS: atom_id res chain seq x y z
N LYS A 1 -6.58 12.56 -7.07
CA LYS A 1 -6.72 12.53 -8.55
C LYS A 1 -8.18 12.52 -9.00
N TYR A 2 -9.10 11.84 -8.29
CA TYR A 2 -10.51 11.72 -8.69
C TYR A 2 -11.33 12.98 -8.38
N HIS A 3 -11.01 13.73 -7.33
CA HIS A 3 -11.78 14.93 -6.91
C HIS A 3 -11.68 16.12 -7.86
N THR A 4 -10.67 16.19 -8.70
CA THR A 4 -10.53 17.26 -9.69
C THR A 4 -11.07 16.90 -11.08
N ASN A 5 -11.34 15.62 -11.33
CA ASN A 5 -11.74 15.13 -12.65
C ASN A 5 -13.26 15.15 -12.89
N TRP A 6 -14.07 15.51 -11.91
CA TRP A 6 -15.52 15.58 -12.11
C TRP A 6 -15.95 16.56 -13.23
N LYS A 7 -15.14 17.59 -13.51
CA LYS A 7 -15.35 18.52 -14.63
C LYS A 7 -15.16 17.86 -16.00
N MET A 8 -14.41 16.77 -16.04
CA MET A 8 -14.15 15.99 -17.26
C MET A 8 -15.23 14.95 -17.53
N LEU A 9 -16.15 14.72 -16.59
CA LEU A 9 -17.28 13.81 -16.75
C LEU A 9 -18.24 14.22 -17.91
N ALA A 10 -18.11 15.42 -18.42
CA ALA A 10 -18.85 15.88 -19.60
C ALA A 10 -18.27 15.34 -20.93
N LEU A 11 -17.07 14.74 -20.92
CA LEU A 11 -16.44 14.21 -22.13
C LEU A 11 -16.84 12.74 -22.35
N PRO A 12 -17.33 12.37 -23.56
CA PRO A 12 -17.69 10.99 -23.87
C PRO A 12 -16.55 9.97 -23.65
N SER A 13 -15.29 10.39 -23.83
CA SER A 13 -14.10 9.58 -23.57
C SER A 13 -13.96 9.20 -22.10
N GLU A 14 -14.32 10.09 -21.18
CA GLU A 14 -14.25 9.85 -19.75
C GLU A 14 -15.34 8.88 -19.28
N TRP A 15 -16.54 8.95 -19.86
CA TRP A 15 -17.58 7.94 -19.63
C TRP A 15 -17.14 6.55 -20.10
N ALA A 16 -16.43 6.48 -21.22
CA ALA A 16 -15.87 5.23 -21.72
C ALA A 16 -14.81 4.65 -20.76
N ASN A 17 -14.02 5.51 -20.13
CA ASN A 17 -12.99 5.13 -19.14
C ASN A 17 -13.62 4.72 -17.79
N MET A 18 -14.75 5.32 -17.41
CA MET A 18 -15.50 4.95 -16.21
C MET A 18 -16.31 3.64 -16.37
N ALA A 19 -16.65 3.27 -17.60
CA ALA A 19 -17.32 2.02 -17.84
C ALA A 19 -16.37 0.85 -17.58
N TYR A 20 -16.54 0.17 -16.47
CA TYR A 20 -15.75 -0.99 -16.09
C TYR A 20 -16.05 -2.15 -17.06
N ARG A 21 -15.27 -2.23 -18.13
CA ARG A 21 -15.52 -3.17 -19.23
C ARG A 21 -14.85 -4.52 -19.02
N LYS A 22 -13.84 -4.60 -18.16
CA LYS A 22 -13.09 -5.83 -17.91
C LYS A 22 -12.52 -5.81 -16.49
N ALA A 23 -12.76 -6.89 -15.75
CA ALA A 23 -12.16 -7.05 -14.43
C ALA A 23 -10.62 -7.05 -14.55
N HIS A 24 -9.96 -6.35 -13.63
CA HIS A 24 -8.50 -6.36 -13.56
C HIS A 24 -8.02 -7.78 -13.22
N PRO A 25 -7.04 -8.35 -13.96
CA PRO A 25 -6.64 -9.75 -13.82
C PRO A 25 -6.13 -10.10 -12.43
N TYR A 26 -5.59 -9.13 -11.71
CA TYR A 26 -5.03 -9.27 -10.35
C TYR A 26 -5.82 -8.45 -9.31
N LYS A 27 -7.12 -8.22 -9.54
CA LYS A 27 -8.03 -7.50 -8.62
C LYS A 27 -7.53 -6.11 -8.18
N GLY A 28 -6.78 -5.43 -9.05
CA GLY A 28 -6.22 -4.11 -8.80
C GLY A 28 -4.73 -4.09 -8.44
N TYR A 29 -4.11 -5.23 -8.17
CA TYR A 29 -2.66 -5.31 -7.98
C TYR A 29 -1.93 -5.02 -9.30
N THR A 30 -0.88 -4.21 -9.23
CA THR A 30 -0.02 -3.89 -10.38
C THR A 30 1.38 -4.39 -10.09
N PHE A 31 1.90 -5.26 -10.95
CA PHE A 31 3.28 -5.68 -10.88
C PHE A 31 4.21 -4.53 -11.26
N LYS A 32 5.25 -4.34 -10.46
CA LYS A 32 6.39 -3.50 -10.75
C LYS A 32 7.63 -4.37 -10.65
N ASP A 33 8.40 -4.47 -11.71
CA ASP A 33 9.63 -5.26 -11.79
C ASP A 33 10.88 -4.39 -11.94
N GLU A 34 10.70 -3.07 -11.83
CA GLU A 34 11.78 -2.11 -11.79
C GLU A 34 12.51 -2.15 -10.44
N VAL A 35 13.71 -1.59 -10.41
CA VAL A 35 14.52 -1.39 -9.22
C VAL A 35 14.98 0.05 -9.16
N GLY A 36 14.62 0.75 -8.11
CA GLY A 36 15.05 2.13 -7.83
C GLY A 36 15.62 2.21 -6.43
N PRO A 37 16.94 1.99 -6.27
CA PRO A 37 17.58 1.91 -4.97
C PRO A 37 17.63 3.24 -4.26
N GLN A 38 17.44 3.22 -2.94
CA GLN A 38 17.71 4.38 -2.08
C GLN A 38 18.24 3.92 -0.71
N PRO A 39 18.89 4.81 0.04
CA PRO A 39 19.25 4.51 1.42
C PRO A 39 18.00 4.32 2.30
N MET A 40 18.08 3.39 3.25
CA MET A 40 17.04 3.22 4.25
C MET A 40 16.89 4.52 5.07
N PRO A 41 15.67 5.02 5.28
CA PRO A 41 15.43 6.14 6.18
C PRO A 41 15.90 5.83 7.61
N ASP A 42 16.39 6.82 8.31
CA ASP A 42 16.86 6.72 9.69
C ASP A 42 15.81 7.19 10.73
N CYS A 43 14.59 7.44 10.27
CA CYS A 43 13.51 8.02 11.07
C CYS A 43 12.41 7.03 11.48
N GLY A 44 12.47 5.78 11.05
CA GLY A 44 11.50 4.75 11.43
C GLY A 44 11.43 4.62 12.97
N GLY A 45 10.23 4.74 13.53
CA GLY A 45 10.00 4.72 14.97
C GLY A 45 10.48 5.95 15.74
N ALA A 46 10.88 7.04 15.07
CA ALA A 46 11.28 8.27 15.72
C ALA A 46 10.14 8.87 16.54
N GLU A 47 10.46 9.35 17.75
CA GLU A 47 9.49 9.98 18.65
C GLU A 47 9.12 11.39 18.20
N GLY A 48 8.06 11.92 18.80
CA GLY A 48 7.54 13.26 18.58
C GLY A 48 6.33 13.26 17.66
N GLN A 49 5.64 14.38 17.63
CA GLN A 49 4.42 14.55 16.87
C GLN A 49 4.45 15.85 16.08
N ARG A 50 3.88 15.83 14.91
CA ARG A 50 3.65 17.00 14.07
C ARG A 50 2.22 16.97 13.57
N ALA A 51 1.47 18.03 13.82
CA ALA A 51 0.11 18.15 13.33
C ALA A 51 0.09 18.12 11.80
N ILE A 52 -0.86 17.36 11.25
CA ILE A 52 -1.17 17.39 9.81
C ILE A 52 -1.93 18.67 9.46
N PRO A 53 -2.01 19.06 8.17
CA PRO A 53 -2.79 20.23 7.76
C PRO A 53 -4.25 20.15 8.25
N PRO A 54 -4.83 21.26 8.76
CA PRO A 54 -6.16 21.25 9.38
C PRO A 54 -7.28 20.68 8.51
N GLU A 55 -7.18 20.86 7.20
CA GLU A 55 -8.15 20.31 6.24
C GLU A 55 -8.05 18.79 6.15
N GLN A 56 -6.82 18.23 6.21
CA GLN A 56 -6.59 16.79 6.21
C GLN A 56 -7.04 16.18 7.55
N GLU A 57 -6.78 16.84 8.66
CA GLU A 57 -7.25 16.40 9.96
C GLU A 57 -8.79 16.38 10.02
N ALA A 58 -9.46 17.41 9.50
CA ALA A 58 -10.92 17.43 9.41
C ALA A 58 -11.44 16.22 8.61
N CYS A 59 -10.86 15.94 7.44
CA CYS A 59 -11.22 14.77 6.64
C CYS A 59 -10.99 13.45 7.38
N LEU A 60 -9.90 13.31 8.12
CA LEU A 60 -9.62 12.12 8.93
C LEU A 60 -10.69 11.95 10.01
N ARG A 61 -11.01 13.01 10.74
CA ARG A 61 -12.02 12.98 11.80
C ARG A 61 -13.43 12.69 11.26
N ASP A 62 -13.78 13.25 10.10
CA ASP A 62 -15.06 12.98 9.42
C ASP A 62 -15.13 11.49 9.01
N LEU A 63 -14.04 10.92 8.48
CA LEU A 63 -13.97 9.48 8.15
C LEU A 63 -14.15 8.62 9.40
N LEU A 64 -13.46 8.95 10.49
CA LEU A 64 -13.57 8.21 11.76
C LEU A 64 -14.99 8.26 12.32
N SER A 65 -15.62 9.44 12.29
CA SER A 65 -17.02 9.61 12.71
C SER A 65 -17.98 8.77 11.87
N PHE A 66 -17.80 8.79 10.54
CA PHE A 66 -18.59 7.98 9.63
C PHE A 66 -18.44 6.46 9.92
N LEU A 67 -17.22 5.99 10.15
CA LEU A 67 -16.98 4.57 10.47
C LEU A 67 -17.64 4.18 11.79
N GLN A 68 -17.62 5.07 12.81
CA GLN A 68 -18.30 4.84 14.09
C GLN A 68 -19.82 4.81 13.93
N GLU A 69 -20.40 5.76 13.20
CA GLU A 69 -21.84 5.85 12.94
C GLU A 69 -22.36 4.62 12.19
N GLU A 70 -21.59 4.13 11.23
CA GLU A 70 -21.91 2.93 10.44
C GLU A 70 -21.54 1.62 11.14
N GLY A 71 -20.92 1.67 12.31
CA GLY A 71 -20.49 0.49 13.06
C GLY A 71 -19.49 -0.37 12.29
N LYS A 72 -18.59 0.26 11.52
CA LYS A 72 -17.59 -0.43 10.71
C LYS A 72 -16.28 -0.58 11.47
N GLU A 73 -15.68 -1.75 11.36
CA GLU A 73 -14.27 -1.95 11.73
C GLU A 73 -13.36 -1.27 10.70
N GLY A 74 -12.21 -0.77 11.16
CA GLY A 74 -11.23 -0.11 10.32
C GLY A 74 -9.81 -0.39 10.78
N LEU A 75 -8.91 -0.58 9.82
CA LEU A 75 -7.47 -0.60 10.01
C LEU A 75 -6.85 0.47 9.11
N PHE A 76 -6.12 1.39 9.71
CA PHE A 76 -5.39 2.43 9.00
C PHE A 76 -3.94 1.96 8.82
N ILE A 77 -3.46 1.97 7.58
CA ILE A 77 -2.15 1.41 7.23
C ILE A 77 -1.34 2.47 6.49
N VAL A 78 -0.08 2.61 6.86
CA VAL A 78 0.95 3.29 6.06
C VAL A 78 1.87 2.19 5.51
N SER A 79 1.93 2.07 4.18
CA SER A 79 2.84 1.13 3.52
C SER A 79 4.28 1.61 3.60
N PRO A 80 5.30 0.74 3.56
CA PRO A 80 6.70 1.15 3.56
C PRO A 80 7.04 2.03 2.37
N TYR A 81 7.75 3.11 2.64
CA TYR A 81 8.34 4.00 1.64
C TYR A 81 9.50 4.80 2.25
N GLY A 82 10.20 5.57 1.43
CA GLY A 82 11.30 6.42 1.90
C GLY A 82 10.80 7.66 2.65
N GLU A 83 10.26 7.47 3.84
CA GLU A 83 9.69 8.56 4.64
C GLU A 83 10.74 9.53 5.21
N SER A 84 10.33 10.74 5.49
CA SER A 84 11.07 11.75 6.23
C SER A 84 10.70 11.75 7.72
N LEU A 85 11.57 12.33 8.56
CA LEU A 85 11.27 12.54 9.99
C LEU A 85 9.97 13.33 10.20
N GLU A 86 9.71 14.31 9.33
CA GLU A 86 8.49 15.11 9.41
C GLU A 86 7.24 14.25 9.18
N GLU A 87 7.29 13.35 8.19
CA GLU A 87 6.19 12.43 7.88
C GLU A 87 6.00 11.41 8.99
N GLN A 88 7.08 10.83 9.54
CA GLN A 88 7.00 9.95 10.71
C GLN A 88 6.28 10.64 11.88
N GLN A 89 6.62 11.89 12.18
CA GLN A 89 5.96 12.64 13.25
C GLN A 89 4.50 12.97 12.94
N MET A 90 4.13 13.16 11.67
CA MET A 90 2.73 13.29 11.24
C MET A 90 1.96 11.98 11.42
N TYR A 91 2.57 10.84 11.12
CA TYR A 91 1.95 9.52 11.36
C TYR A 91 1.75 9.25 12.85
N ASN A 92 2.70 9.61 13.71
CA ASN A 92 2.53 9.51 15.16
C ASN A 92 1.32 10.36 15.65
N TYR A 93 1.12 11.55 15.07
CA TYR A 93 -0.04 12.39 15.37
C TYR A 93 -1.35 11.77 14.86
N MET A 94 -1.35 11.21 13.66
CA MET A 94 -2.52 10.53 13.09
C MET A 94 -2.87 9.27 13.88
N GLU A 95 -1.87 8.49 14.31
CA GLU A 95 -2.05 7.30 15.15
C GLU A 95 -2.77 7.63 16.44
N GLU A 96 -2.39 8.73 17.13
CA GLU A 96 -3.08 9.17 18.35
C GLU A 96 -4.56 9.47 18.08
N ILE A 97 -4.88 10.17 16.99
CA ILE A 97 -6.27 10.49 16.62
C ILE A 97 -7.06 9.21 16.33
N VAL A 98 -6.50 8.31 15.54
CA VAL A 98 -7.16 7.06 15.10
C VAL A 98 -7.39 6.13 16.28
N THR A 99 -6.37 5.93 17.13
CA THR A 99 -6.46 5.03 18.27
C THR A 99 -7.37 5.57 19.37
N ALA A 100 -7.41 6.90 19.57
CA ALA A 100 -8.38 7.54 20.45
C ALA A 100 -9.84 7.29 20.05
N CYS A 101 -10.10 7.04 18.77
CA CYS A 101 -11.42 6.66 18.24
C CYS A 101 -11.68 5.13 18.30
N GLY A 102 -10.74 4.35 18.83
CA GLY A 102 -10.88 2.89 18.98
C GLY A 102 -10.49 2.08 17.74
N TYR A 103 -9.88 2.69 16.75
CA TYR A 103 -9.38 2.02 15.55
C TYR A 103 -7.89 1.64 15.68
N ARG A 104 -7.44 0.71 14.83
CA ARG A 104 -6.03 0.34 14.75
C ARG A 104 -5.32 1.19 13.71
N PHE A 105 -4.09 1.55 14.01
CA PHE A 105 -3.18 2.21 13.11
C PHE A 105 -1.90 1.37 12.98
N LEU A 106 -1.47 1.10 11.77
CA LEU A 106 -0.27 0.33 11.48
C LEU A 106 0.64 1.14 10.56
N ASN A 107 1.68 1.76 11.12
CA ASN A 107 2.74 2.35 10.34
C ASN A 107 3.81 1.28 10.07
N MET A 108 3.80 0.70 8.87
CA MET A 108 4.76 -0.34 8.48
C MET A 108 6.18 0.20 8.33
N ASN A 109 6.38 1.53 8.26
CA ASN A 109 7.71 2.13 8.28
C ASN A 109 8.44 1.89 9.61
N ASN A 110 7.71 1.64 10.69
CA ASN A 110 8.29 1.27 11.98
C ASN A 110 8.76 -0.20 12.05
N HIS A 111 8.54 -0.98 10.98
CA HIS A 111 8.73 -2.44 10.95
C HIS A 111 9.63 -2.91 9.79
N TYR A 112 10.49 -2.05 9.24
CA TYR A 112 11.35 -2.40 8.10
C TYR A 112 12.15 -3.68 8.31
N GLU A 113 12.74 -3.86 9.50
CA GLU A 113 13.53 -5.04 9.84
C GLU A 113 12.65 -6.31 9.93
N GLU A 114 11.47 -6.22 10.55
CA GLU A 114 10.54 -7.34 10.69
C GLU A 114 9.98 -7.77 9.33
N ILE A 115 9.68 -6.81 8.46
CA ILE A 115 9.23 -7.06 7.09
C ILE A 115 10.39 -7.62 6.25
N GLY A 116 11.62 -7.30 6.59
CA GLY A 116 12.80 -7.65 5.81
C GLY A 116 12.95 -6.81 4.55
N ILE A 117 12.52 -5.54 4.59
CA ILE A 117 12.68 -4.59 3.47
C ILE A 117 14.15 -4.25 3.30
N VAL A 118 14.62 -4.34 2.04
CA VAL A 118 15.94 -3.90 1.59
C VAL A 118 15.74 -2.73 0.64
N PHE A 119 16.03 -1.53 1.12
CA PHE A 119 15.75 -0.28 0.37
C PHE A 119 16.50 -0.17 -0.95
N GLU A 120 17.64 -0.85 -1.07
CA GLU A 120 18.44 -0.90 -2.29
C GLU A 120 17.86 -1.85 -3.35
N GLU A 121 16.92 -2.75 -2.99
CA GLU A 121 16.44 -3.84 -3.85
C GLU A 121 14.92 -3.89 -4.00
N ASP A 122 14.15 -3.53 -2.98
CA ASP A 122 12.72 -3.80 -2.86
C ASP A 122 11.80 -2.67 -3.36
N PHE A 123 12.39 -1.59 -3.86
CA PHE A 123 11.62 -0.46 -4.40
C PHE A 123 11.76 -0.35 -5.93
N ALA A 124 10.67 0.06 -6.57
CA ALA A 124 10.63 0.23 -8.02
C ALA A 124 11.12 1.61 -8.46
N ASP A 125 10.98 2.63 -7.61
CA ASP A 125 11.12 4.03 -7.96
C ASP A 125 11.70 4.89 -6.83
N TYR A 126 12.89 4.51 -6.37
CA TYR A 126 13.66 5.30 -5.39
C TYR A 126 12.90 5.55 -4.08
N GLY A 127 12.21 4.51 -3.59
CA GLY A 127 11.57 4.48 -2.29
C GLY A 127 10.13 4.97 -2.21
N SER A 128 9.50 5.28 -3.35
CA SER A 128 8.08 5.70 -3.33
C SER A 128 7.13 4.51 -3.39
N HIS A 129 7.47 3.48 -4.18
CA HIS A 129 6.65 2.26 -4.30
C HIS A 129 7.53 1.03 -4.26
N THR A 130 7.10 0.03 -3.51
CA THR A 130 7.74 -1.29 -3.54
C THR A 130 7.60 -1.94 -4.90
N ASN A 131 8.63 -2.67 -5.32
CA ASN A 131 8.51 -3.59 -6.45
C ASN A 131 7.79 -4.89 -6.03
N ALA A 132 7.66 -5.85 -6.93
CA ALA A 132 6.90 -7.07 -6.66
C ALA A 132 7.46 -7.87 -5.47
N VAL A 133 8.79 -7.91 -5.29
CA VAL A 133 9.44 -8.61 -4.17
C VAL A 133 9.18 -7.89 -2.86
N GLY A 134 9.38 -6.57 -2.82
CA GLY A 134 9.06 -5.76 -1.64
C GLY A 134 7.58 -5.81 -1.26
N ALA A 135 6.68 -5.78 -2.27
CA ALA A 135 5.24 -5.90 -2.05
C ALA A 135 4.85 -7.28 -1.47
N GLU A 136 5.51 -8.36 -1.86
CA GLU A 136 5.30 -9.69 -1.28
C GLU A 136 5.67 -9.72 0.20
N LYS A 137 6.86 -9.19 0.56
CA LYS A 137 7.32 -9.08 1.95
C LYS A 137 6.31 -8.29 2.80
N CYS A 138 5.86 -7.14 2.30
CA CYS A 138 4.83 -6.33 2.95
C CYS A 138 3.50 -7.09 3.14
N THR A 139 3.10 -7.87 2.13
CA THR A 139 1.87 -8.65 2.17
C THR A 139 1.95 -9.77 3.20
N ASP A 140 3.10 -10.45 3.30
CA ASP A 140 3.30 -11.50 4.29
C ASP A 140 3.26 -10.95 5.72
N PHE A 141 3.94 -9.83 5.98
CA PHE A 141 3.87 -9.15 7.27
C PHE A 141 2.43 -8.72 7.62
N LEU A 142 1.74 -8.08 6.67
CA LEU A 142 0.36 -7.65 6.87
C LEU A 142 -0.58 -8.84 7.10
N ARG A 143 -0.36 -9.96 6.43
CA ARG A 143 -1.12 -11.21 6.64
C ARG A 143 -0.99 -11.70 8.08
N GLU A 144 0.23 -11.76 8.62
CA GLU A 144 0.46 -12.18 10.01
C GLU A 144 -0.22 -11.21 10.98
N TYR A 145 -0.07 -9.91 10.78
CA TYR A 145 -0.74 -8.89 11.58
C TYR A 145 -2.28 -9.05 11.56
N LEU A 146 -2.85 -9.27 10.37
CA LEU A 146 -4.30 -9.46 10.23
C LEU A 146 -4.79 -10.74 10.91
N LEU A 147 -4.04 -11.84 10.82
CA LEU A 147 -4.40 -13.11 11.47
C LEU A 147 -4.30 -13.03 13.00
N GLU A 148 -3.41 -12.21 13.54
CA GLU A 148 -3.29 -11.99 14.98
C GLU A 148 -4.46 -11.16 15.53
N HIS A 149 -4.93 -10.18 14.79
CA HIS A 149 -5.85 -9.16 15.28
C HIS A 149 -7.28 -9.28 14.81
N TYR A 150 -7.55 -10.10 13.79
CA TYR A 150 -8.86 -10.25 13.18
C TYR A 150 -9.22 -11.71 12.94
N THR A 151 -10.51 -11.99 12.88
CA THR A 151 -11.01 -13.33 12.55
C THR A 151 -11.58 -13.31 11.13
N PHE A 152 -11.05 -14.17 10.27
CA PHE A 152 -11.51 -14.33 8.89
C PHE A 152 -12.13 -15.69 8.68
N THR A 153 -13.19 -15.74 7.86
CA THR A 153 -13.74 -17.00 7.35
C THR A 153 -12.99 -17.36 6.07
N ASP A 154 -12.48 -18.61 6.02
CA ASP A 154 -11.85 -19.11 4.80
C ASP A 154 -12.91 -19.26 3.69
N LYS A 155 -12.65 -18.59 2.56
CA LYS A 155 -13.52 -18.54 1.38
C LYS A 155 -12.98 -19.34 0.19
N ARG A 156 -11.85 -20.00 0.37
CA ARG A 156 -11.25 -20.84 -0.67
C ARG A 156 -12.15 -22.03 -0.98
N GLY A 157 -12.31 -22.33 -2.26
CA GLY A 157 -13.18 -23.40 -2.75
C GLY A 157 -14.68 -23.05 -2.82
N GLU A 158 -15.09 -21.84 -2.45
CA GLU A 158 -16.45 -21.37 -2.68
C GLU A 158 -16.60 -20.81 -4.10
N ASP A 159 -17.62 -21.23 -4.87
CA ASP A 159 -17.87 -20.81 -6.27
C ASP A 159 -17.86 -19.28 -6.44
N ALA A 160 -18.39 -18.53 -5.47
CA ALA A 160 -18.44 -17.08 -5.48
C ALA A 160 -17.04 -16.43 -5.49
N TYR A 161 -16.00 -17.15 -5.05
CA TYR A 161 -14.63 -16.67 -4.95
C TYR A 161 -13.68 -17.29 -5.98
N GLN A 162 -14.16 -18.15 -6.89
CA GLN A 162 -13.34 -18.81 -7.92
C GLN A 162 -12.48 -17.81 -8.71
N SER A 163 -13.00 -16.63 -9.05
CA SER A 163 -12.22 -15.61 -9.76
C SER A 163 -11.03 -15.04 -8.97
N TRP A 164 -11.02 -15.18 -7.64
CA TRP A 164 -9.88 -14.84 -6.80
C TRP A 164 -8.80 -15.92 -6.87
N GLU A 165 -9.21 -17.19 -6.87
CA GLU A 165 -8.28 -18.32 -7.02
C GLU A 165 -7.58 -18.28 -8.37
N GLU A 166 -8.33 -18.06 -9.46
CA GLU A 166 -7.78 -17.89 -10.80
C GLU A 166 -6.82 -16.68 -10.91
N SER A 167 -7.13 -15.58 -10.20
CA SER A 167 -6.26 -14.41 -10.13
C SER A 167 -5.00 -14.71 -9.35
N TYR A 168 -5.10 -15.46 -8.27
CA TYR A 168 -3.96 -15.85 -7.44
C TYR A 168 -3.00 -16.80 -8.18
N ASP A 169 -3.54 -17.77 -8.95
CA ASP A 169 -2.72 -18.69 -9.74
C ASP A 169 -1.94 -17.95 -10.84
N ARG A 170 -2.58 -16.98 -11.49
CA ARG A 170 -1.88 -16.08 -12.43
C ARG A 170 -0.83 -15.23 -11.73
N TRP A 171 -1.18 -14.68 -10.58
CA TRP A 171 -0.26 -13.87 -9.77
C TRP A 171 0.99 -14.65 -9.39
N LYS A 172 0.85 -15.93 -8.97
CA LYS A 172 2.02 -16.79 -8.65
C LYS A 172 2.97 -16.92 -9.83
N THR A 173 2.43 -17.15 -11.03
CA THR A 173 3.25 -17.30 -12.25
C THR A 173 3.99 -16.01 -12.60
N GLU A 174 3.30 -14.88 -12.50
CA GLU A 174 3.90 -13.56 -12.77
C GLU A 174 4.96 -13.20 -11.73
N MET A 175 4.71 -13.58 -10.47
CA MET A 175 5.63 -13.35 -9.34
C MET A 175 6.97 -14.07 -9.53
N GLU A 176 6.94 -15.31 -10.03
CA GLU A 176 8.18 -16.04 -10.39
C GLU A 176 8.97 -15.30 -11.47
N THR A 177 8.27 -14.77 -12.48
CA THR A 177 8.90 -13.98 -13.54
C THR A 177 9.48 -12.67 -12.99
N ALA A 178 8.71 -11.97 -12.14
CA ALA A 178 9.15 -10.72 -11.55
C ALA A 178 10.39 -10.89 -10.66
N ARG A 179 10.46 -11.94 -9.85
CA ARG A 179 11.64 -12.25 -9.03
C ARG A 179 12.90 -12.41 -9.87
N VAL A 180 12.82 -13.17 -10.98
CA VAL A 180 13.95 -13.36 -11.88
C VAL A 180 14.38 -12.04 -12.53
N THR A 181 13.40 -11.26 -13.00
CA THR A 181 13.67 -9.96 -13.65
C THR A 181 14.32 -8.99 -12.67
N ILE A 182 13.81 -8.87 -11.44
CA ILE A 182 14.35 -7.99 -10.41
C ILE A 182 15.79 -8.41 -10.05
N ALA A 183 16.02 -9.71 -9.82
CA ALA A 183 17.35 -10.22 -9.52
C ALA A 183 18.35 -9.94 -10.64
N ASP A 184 17.94 -10.10 -11.91
CA ASP A 184 18.76 -9.80 -13.08
C ASP A 184 19.09 -8.30 -13.18
N ARG A 185 18.11 -7.41 -12.91
CA ARG A 185 18.32 -5.95 -12.89
C ARG A 185 19.33 -5.54 -11.82
N ILE A 186 19.17 -6.07 -10.60
CA ILE A 186 20.11 -5.83 -9.50
C ILE A 186 21.52 -6.28 -9.90
N ALA A 187 21.67 -7.49 -10.42
CA ALA A 187 22.96 -8.06 -10.81
C ALA A 187 23.66 -7.25 -11.91
N ARG A 188 22.89 -6.57 -12.78
CA ARG A 188 23.42 -5.75 -13.89
C ARG A 188 23.51 -4.26 -13.53
N GLY A 189 22.98 -3.82 -12.38
CA GLY A 189 22.87 -2.41 -12.03
C GLY A 189 21.92 -1.63 -12.95
N GLU A 190 20.87 -2.30 -13.45
CA GLU A 190 19.85 -1.71 -14.33
C GLU A 190 18.72 -1.13 -13.47
N TYR A 191 18.81 0.16 -13.19
CA TYR A 191 17.86 0.87 -12.33
C TYR A 191 16.84 1.67 -13.12
N ALA A 192 15.69 1.95 -12.47
CA ALA A 192 14.62 2.76 -13.02
C ALA A 192 15.13 4.15 -13.46
N GLU A 193 14.52 4.71 -14.50
CA GLU A 193 14.80 6.10 -14.88
C GLU A 193 14.18 7.06 -13.87
N ILE A 194 14.94 8.07 -13.46
CA ILE A 194 14.39 9.16 -12.65
C ILE A 194 13.53 10.02 -13.57
N VAL A 195 12.23 9.97 -13.37
CA VAL A 195 11.29 10.87 -14.06
C VAL A 195 11.20 12.15 -13.24
N GLU A 196 11.84 13.23 -13.75
CA GLU A 196 11.75 14.59 -13.19
C GLU A 196 10.34 15.20 -13.30
#